data_c0423d944b66d81aed0738b8d46f6c25
#
_entry.id   c0423d944b66d81aed0738b8d46f6c25
#
_cell.length_a   1.000
_cell.length_b   1.000
_cell.length_c   1.000
_cell.angle_alpha   90.00
_cell.angle_beta   90.00
_cell.angle_gamma   90.00
#
_symmetry.space_group_name_H-M   'P 1'
#
loop_
_entity.id
_entity.type
_entity.pdbx_description
1 polymer ?
#
loop_
_entity_poly.entity_id
_entity_poly.type
_entity_poly.pdbx_seq_one_letter_code
_entity_poly.pdbx_strand_id
1 'polypeptide(L)'
;MAKTDINHIDGYTQGTSTLCKYQPGDLVPGLNVGGWHDAGDYDLRVESQAGEAYILAMACENFGTYWDETSIDFEKKIVEIHQPDGKNDLLQQVENGALTIVAGWKALGRLYRGILCPTVRQYAHLGDASAHTDHVSGTADDRWVFTEDNPGRELQVAAWLAGISRVLKGHNDALGADCLEIARELFRITRCDNNRVLTAKVHAAVELYLATKEVEYRDFVLQQQDFICKNIRQTGWFIGRFDKAVRNARFSKAVRKALPELQAMYQEYSSKTPYGVPHDRGNRSSGSWESPASGLQLLLPACCLS
;
A
#
# COMPACT_ATOMS: atom_id res chain seq x y z
N MET A 1 -3.83 -17.28 10.56
CA MET A 1 -3.52 -16.89 9.17
C MET A 1 -3.70 -18.09 8.27
N ALA A 2 -4.37 -17.92 7.13
CA ALA A 2 -4.57 -18.99 6.18
C ALA A 2 -3.24 -19.50 5.62
N LYS A 3 -3.11 -20.80 5.47
CA LYS A 3 -1.97 -21.43 4.84
C LYS A 3 -2.25 -21.56 3.36
N THR A 4 -1.23 -21.34 2.54
CA THR A 4 -1.32 -21.45 1.09
C THR A 4 -0.57 -22.68 0.65
N ASP A 5 -1.25 -23.63 0.06
CA ASP A 5 -0.63 -24.82 -0.50
C ASP A 5 -0.19 -24.60 -1.92
N ILE A 6 -1.04 -23.97 -2.69
CA ILE A 6 -0.80 -23.73 -4.09
C ILE A 6 -0.95 -22.28 -4.41
N ASN A 7 -0.13 -21.88 -5.35
CA ASN A 7 -0.19 -20.57 -5.92
C ASN A 7 -0.22 -20.69 -7.44
N HIS A 8 -1.36 -20.45 -8.00
CA HIS A 8 -1.51 -20.32 -9.43
C HIS A 8 -1.00 -18.99 -9.90
N ILE A 9 -0.21 -19.02 -10.94
CA ILE A 9 0.40 -17.83 -11.49
C ILE A 9 -0.23 -17.52 -12.82
N ASP A 10 -1.27 -16.74 -12.81
CA ASP A 10 -1.78 -16.12 -14.02
C ASP A 10 -2.39 -14.77 -13.70
N GLY A 11 -2.80 -14.11 -14.71
CA GLY A 11 -3.32 -12.76 -14.59
C GLY A 11 -4.79 -12.74 -14.23
N TYR A 12 -5.25 -13.42 -13.22
CA TYR A 12 -6.63 -13.34 -12.71
C TYR A 12 -7.67 -12.64 -13.63
N THR A 13 -7.56 -11.32 -13.82
CA THR A 13 -8.37 -10.53 -14.75
C THR A 13 -7.56 -9.96 -15.92
N GLN A 14 -6.26 -10.01 -15.87
CA GLN A 14 -5.33 -9.39 -16.82
C GLN A 14 -4.64 -10.41 -17.75
N GLY A 15 -5.09 -11.64 -17.72
CA GLY A 15 -4.48 -12.71 -18.49
C GLY A 15 -3.24 -13.30 -17.84
N THR A 16 -2.54 -14.14 -18.55
CA THR A 16 -1.40 -14.89 -18.07
C THR A 16 -0.21 -13.98 -17.78
N SER A 17 0.39 -14.11 -16.62
CA SER A 17 1.65 -13.46 -16.27
C SER A 17 2.58 -14.45 -15.61
N THR A 18 3.44 -15.05 -16.40
CA THR A 18 4.41 -16.08 -15.97
C THR A 18 5.81 -15.52 -15.79
N LEU A 19 5.96 -14.22 -15.56
CA LEU A 19 7.27 -13.57 -15.41
C LEU A 19 7.91 -13.86 -14.05
N CYS A 20 7.78 -15.08 -13.58
CA CYS A 20 8.45 -15.61 -12.40
C CYS A 20 8.90 -17.05 -12.64
N LYS A 21 9.59 -17.63 -11.66
CA LYS A 21 10.16 -18.99 -11.77
C LYS A 21 9.13 -20.13 -11.64
N TYR A 22 7.92 -19.83 -11.19
CA TYR A 22 6.88 -20.84 -10.93
C TYR A 22 5.97 -21.01 -12.14
N GLN A 23 5.53 -22.25 -12.34
CA GLN A 23 4.50 -22.59 -13.32
C GLN A 23 3.13 -22.61 -12.65
N PRO A 24 2.03 -22.47 -13.41
CA PRO A 24 0.68 -22.66 -12.87
C PRO A 24 0.55 -23.98 -12.13
N GLY A 25 0.06 -23.94 -10.90
CA GLY A 25 -0.08 -25.11 -10.03
C GLY A 25 1.13 -25.40 -9.12
N ASP A 26 2.24 -24.69 -9.29
CA ASP A 26 3.40 -24.88 -8.41
C ASP A 26 3.13 -24.32 -7.01
N LEU A 27 3.62 -25.02 -6.00
CA LEU A 27 3.68 -24.52 -4.64
C LEU A 27 4.69 -23.37 -4.53
N VAL A 28 4.26 -22.25 -3.98
CA VAL A 28 5.13 -21.10 -3.70
C VAL A 28 5.35 -20.97 -2.19
N PRO A 29 6.49 -21.41 -1.67
CA PRO A 29 6.76 -21.35 -0.24
C PRO A 29 6.98 -19.91 0.24
N GLY A 30 6.74 -19.67 1.54
CA GLY A 30 7.06 -18.41 2.20
C GLY A 30 5.97 -17.34 2.11
N LEU A 31 4.83 -17.60 1.47
CA LEU A 31 3.74 -16.62 1.32
C LEU A 31 2.78 -16.58 2.51
N ASN A 32 2.91 -17.48 3.47
CA ASN A 32 1.99 -17.63 4.56
C ASN A 32 2.38 -16.78 5.78
N VAL A 33 2.64 -15.49 5.56
CA VAL A 33 3.10 -14.55 6.58
C VAL A 33 2.42 -13.20 6.42
N GLY A 34 2.09 -12.56 7.55
CA GLY A 34 1.51 -11.22 7.58
C GLY A 34 0.17 -11.09 6.86
N GLY A 35 -0.25 -9.84 6.72
CA GLY A 35 -1.45 -9.46 5.98
C GLY A 35 -2.77 -9.66 6.73
N TRP A 36 -3.80 -8.99 6.21
CA TRP A 36 -5.18 -9.09 6.69
C TRP A 36 -6.06 -9.65 5.58
N HIS A 37 -6.94 -10.57 5.92
CA HIS A 37 -7.93 -11.06 4.98
C HIS A 37 -8.95 -9.98 4.66
N ASP A 38 -9.29 -9.86 3.39
CA ASP A 38 -10.32 -8.94 2.93
C ASP A 38 -11.70 -9.59 3.08
N ALA A 39 -12.61 -8.91 3.78
CA ALA A 39 -13.99 -9.33 3.99
C ALA A 39 -14.14 -10.81 4.40
N GLY A 40 -15.06 -11.55 3.75
CA GLY A 40 -15.31 -12.96 4.02
C GLY A 40 -14.65 -13.93 3.03
N ASP A 41 -13.76 -13.45 2.17
CA ASP A 41 -13.20 -14.24 1.07
C ASP A 41 -11.71 -14.54 1.17
N TYR A 42 -11.10 -14.23 2.30
CA TYR A 42 -9.68 -14.51 2.60
C TYR A 42 -8.67 -14.02 1.55
N ASP A 43 -9.03 -13.04 0.75
CA ASP A 43 -8.13 -12.41 -0.20
C ASP A 43 -7.05 -11.60 0.53
N LEU A 44 -5.84 -11.63 -0.01
CA LEU A 44 -4.71 -10.79 0.38
C LEU A 44 -4.24 -10.02 -0.84
N ARG A 45 -4.92 -8.94 -1.16
CA ARG A 45 -4.57 -8.09 -2.32
C ARG A 45 -3.46 -7.15 -1.95
N VAL A 46 -2.43 -7.11 -2.78
CA VAL A 46 -1.22 -6.32 -2.52
C VAL A 46 -1.51 -4.83 -2.31
N GLU A 47 -2.44 -4.27 -3.07
CA GLU A 47 -2.81 -2.85 -2.92
C GLU A 47 -3.51 -2.55 -1.60
N SER A 48 -4.38 -3.43 -1.11
CA SER A 48 -5.03 -3.26 0.20
C SER A 48 -3.99 -3.38 1.31
N GLN A 49 -3.19 -4.44 1.30
CA GLN A 49 -2.17 -4.68 2.33
C GLN A 49 -1.18 -3.53 2.45
N ALA A 50 -0.61 -3.10 1.32
CA ALA A 50 0.37 -2.01 1.31
C ALA A 50 -0.26 -0.65 1.63
N GLY A 51 -1.49 -0.41 1.13
CA GLY A 51 -2.21 0.83 1.36
C GLY A 51 -2.62 1.02 2.81
N GLU A 52 -3.16 -0.02 3.45
CA GLU A 52 -3.56 0.01 4.85
C GLU A 52 -2.36 0.17 5.77
N ALA A 53 -1.29 -0.61 5.56
CA ALA A 53 -0.05 -0.46 6.29
C ALA A 53 0.54 0.95 6.14
N TYR A 54 0.47 1.54 4.94
CA TYR A 54 0.93 2.91 4.71
C TYR A 54 0.08 3.95 5.43
N ILE A 55 -1.25 3.81 5.47
CA ILE A 55 -2.14 4.73 6.20
C ILE A 55 -1.83 4.67 7.71
N LEU A 56 -1.63 3.48 8.26
CA LEU A 56 -1.22 3.31 9.66
C LEU A 56 0.16 3.92 9.92
N ALA A 57 1.11 3.73 9.00
CA ALA A 57 2.43 4.35 9.07
C ALA A 57 2.33 5.89 9.07
N MET A 58 1.46 6.45 8.22
CA MET A 58 1.19 7.88 8.17
C MET A 58 0.55 8.40 9.48
N ALA A 59 -0.31 7.61 10.11
CA ALA A 59 -0.90 7.95 11.40
C ALA A 59 0.19 8.01 12.49
N CYS A 60 1.08 7.02 12.56
CA CYS A 60 2.22 7.04 13.48
C CYS A 60 3.11 8.27 13.26
N GLU A 61 3.46 8.56 11.99
CA GLU A 61 4.40 9.65 11.67
C GLU A 61 3.82 11.04 11.94
N ASN A 62 2.52 11.26 11.67
CA ASN A 62 1.94 12.60 11.76
C ASN A 62 1.30 12.91 13.13
N PHE A 63 0.83 11.90 13.84
CA PHE A 63 0.11 12.10 15.11
C PHE A 63 0.91 11.61 16.32
N GLY A 64 2.07 10.97 16.11
CA GLY A 64 2.87 10.42 17.21
C GLY A 64 2.09 9.41 18.06
N THR A 65 1.17 8.68 17.45
CA THR A 65 0.29 7.75 18.15
C THR A 65 1.09 6.57 18.70
N TYR A 66 0.91 6.31 19.99
CA TYR A 66 1.50 5.17 20.65
C TYR A 66 0.44 4.45 21.45
N TRP A 67 0.21 3.18 21.14
CA TRP A 67 -0.61 2.25 21.91
C TRP A 67 0.17 0.97 22.12
N ASP A 68 0.05 0.44 23.31
CA ASP A 68 0.69 -0.80 23.75
C ASP A 68 -0.31 -1.53 24.67
N GLU A 69 -1.29 -2.16 24.06
CA GLU A 69 -2.35 -2.92 24.72
C GLU A 69 -2.43 -4.36 24.24
N THR A 70 -1.60 -4.75 23.26
CA THR A 70 -1.68 -6.06 22.62
C THR A 70 -0.30 -6.64 22.41
N SER A 71 -0.08 -7.86 22.84
CA SER A 71 1.13 -8.59 22.49
C SER A 71 0.91 -9.48 21.26
N ILE A 72 1.86 -9.49 20.34
CA ILE A 72 1.82 -10.28 19.10
C ILE A 72 3.09 -11.12 18.99
N ASP A 73 2.94 -12.43 19.07
CA ASP A 73 3.99 -13.40 18.79
C ASP A 73 3.76 -14.02 17.38
N PHE A 74 4.49 -13.50 16.40
CA PHE A 74 4.35 -13.97 15.01
C PHE A 74 4.82 -15.42 14.81
N GLU A 75 5.77 -15.90 15.62
CA GLU A 75 6.28 -17.27 15.50
C GLU A 75 5.26 -18.27 16.02
N LYS A 76 4.71 -18.00 17.20
CA LYS A 76 3.69 -18.85 17.83
C LYS A 76 2.30 -18.60 17.26
N LYS A 77 2.10 -17.50 16.50
CA LYS A 77 0.80 -17.04 15.99
C LYS A 77 -0.23 -16.81 17.10
N ILE A 78 0.24 -16.19 18.19
CA ILE A 78 -0.58 -15.84 19.35
C ILE A 78 -0.74 -14.32 19.37
N VAL A 79 -1.96 -13.88 19.63
CA VAL A 79 -2.30 -12.49 19.93
C VAL A 79 -3.03 -12.45 21.25
N GLU A 80 -2.53 -11.67 22.21
CA GLU A 80 -3.13 -11.47 23.52
C GLU A 80 -3.56 -10.01 23.67
N ILE A 81 -4.86 -9.80 23.78
CA ILE A 81 -5.47 -8.48 23.94
C ILE A 81 -5.40 -8.08 25.41
N HIS A 82 -5.20 -6.78 25.68
CA HIS A 82 -5.01 -6.22 27.02
C HIS A 82 -3.76 -6.73 27.75
N GLN A 83 -2.74 -7.06 26.98
CA GLN A 83 -1.45 -7.48 27.50
C GLN A 83 -0.32 -6.70 26.81
N PRO A 84 0.12 -5.58 27.39
CA PRO A 84 1.23 -4.79 26.86
C PRO A 84 2.52 -5.60 26.72
N ASP A 85 3.26 -5.38 25.62
CA ASP A 85 4.56 -6.02 25.36
C ASP A 85 5.73 -5.03 25.19
N GLY A 86 5.48 -3.75 25.43
CA GLY A 86 6.46 -2.67 25.26
C GLY A 86 6.63 -2.19 23.81
N LYS A 87 5.78 -2.65 22.89
CA LYS A 87 5.81 -2.24 21.48
C LYS A 87 4.56 -1.43 21.12
N ASN A 88 4.71 -0.59 20.12
CA ASN A 88 3.55 0.16 19.61
C ASN A 88 2.70 -0.74 18.74
N ASP A 89 1.44 -0.99 19.10
CA ASP A 89 0.47 -1.82 18.39
C ASP A 89 0.27 -1.37 16.94
N LEU A 90 0.28 -0.06 16.67
CA LEU A 90 0.16 0.45 15.30
C LEU A 90 1.37 0.06 14.45
N LEU A 91 2.57 0.10 15.00
CA LEU A 91 3.77 -0.35 14.29
C LEU A 91 3.77 -1.86 14.06
N GLN A 92 3.24 -2.65 15.01
CA GLN A 92 3.03 -4.09 14.82
C GLN A 92 2.03 -4.37 13.69
N GLN A 93 0.99 -3.54 13.52
CA GLN A 93 0.07 -3.65 12.38
C GLN A 93 0.75 -3.23 11.07
N VAL A 94 1.54 -2.15 11.06
CA VAL A 94 2.34 -1.78 9.88
C VAL A 94 3.28 -2.92 9.46
N GLU A 95 3.95 -3.55 10.44
CA GLU A 95 4.78 -4.72 10.24
C GLU A 95 3.98 -5.88 9.61
N ASN A 96 2.79 -6.19 10.15
CA ASN A 96 1.94 -7.26 9.64
C ASN A 96 1.57 -7.07 8.15
N GLY A 97 1.20 -5.87 7.74
CA GLY A 97 0.90 -5.59 6.33
C GLY A 97 2.13 -5.63 5.43
N ALA A 98 3.27 -5.15 5.92
CA ALA A 98 4.52 -5.16 5.16
C ALA A 98 5.06 -6.58 4.91
N LEU A 99 4.94 -7.47 5.90
CA LEU A 99 5.45 -8.84 5.83
C LEU A 99 4.92 -9.61 4.62
N THR A 100 3.64 -9.53 4.32
CA THR A 100 3.07 -10.26 3.18
C THR A 100 3.59 -9.74 1.83
N ILE A 101 3.80 -8.43 1.71
CA ILE A 101 4.33 -7.83 0.48
C ILE A 101 5.79 -8.26 0.26
N VAL A 102 6.62 -8.14 1.31
CA VAL A 102 8.04 -8.51 1.24
C VAL A 102 8.20 -10.00 0.99
N ALA A 103 7.39 -10.85 1.64
CA ALA A 103 7.41 -12.29 1.41
C ALA A 103 7.07 -12.65 -0.04
N GLY A 104 6.01 -12.04 -0.59
CA GLY A 104 5.64 -12.24 -1.99
C GLY A 104 6.72 -11.81 -2.96
N TRP A 105 7.32 -10.63 -2.73
CA TRP A 105 8.44 -10.16 -3.54
C TRP A 105 9.63 -11.13 -3.52
N LYS A 106 10.03 -11.57 -2.33
CA LYS A 106 11.15 -12.53 -2.17
C LYS A 106 10.87 -13.88 -2.81
N ALA A 107 9.64 -14.36 -2.70
CA ALA A 107 9.25 -15.66 -3.27
C ALA A 107 9.18 -15.62 -4.81
N LEU A 108 8.55 -14.57 -5.37
CA LEU A 108 8.22 -14.49 -6.80
C LEU A 108 9.27 -13.73 -7.61
N GLY A 109 10.14 -12.92 -6.98
CA GLY A 109 11.12 -12.06 -7.66
C GLY A 109 10.48 -10.85 -8.36
N ARG A 110 9.22 -10.54 -8.06
CA ARG A 110 8.47 -9.41 -8.61
C ARG A 110 7.29 -9.05 -7.73
N LEU A 111 6.67 -7.89 -7.99
CA LEU A 111 5.38 -7.60 -7.38
C LEU A 111 4.30 -8.50 -7.98
N TYR A 112 3.33 -8.86 -7.17
CA TYR A 112 2.22 -9.74 -7.51
C TYR A 112 0.88 -9.00 -7.33
N ARG A 113 -0.20 -9.61 -7.81
CA ARG A 113 -1.55 -9.06 -7.67
C ARG A 113 -2.11 -9.29 -6.27
N GLY A 114 -1.93 -10.49 -5.77
CA GLY A 114 -2.46 -10.93 -4.48
C GLY A 114 -2.54 -12.43 -4.37
N ILE A 115 -2.91 -12.89 -3.17
CA ILE A 115 -3.31 -14.26 -2.90
C ILE A 115 -4.82 -14.26 -2.82
N LEU A 116 -5.48 -15.02 -3.67
CA LEU A 116 -6.93 -15.02 -3.84
C LEU A 116 -7.48 -16.43 -3.68
N CYS A 117 -8.70 -16.54 -3.20
CA CYS A 117 -9.43 -17.81 -3.20
C CYS A 117 -10.15 -17.99 -4.55
N PRO A 118 -10.00 -19.14 -5.20
CA PRO A 118 -10.47 -19.34 -6.58
C PRO A 118 -11.97 -19.63 -6.67
N THR A 119 -12.65 -19.91 -5.56
CA THR A 119 -14.04 -20.34 -5.57
C THR A 119 -14.88 -19.71 -4.46
N VAL A 120 -16.18 -19.62 -4.67
CA VAL A 120 -17.14 -19.18 -3.63
C VAL A 120 -17.28 -20.14 -2.46
N ARG A 121 -16.63 -21.28 -2.49
CA ARG A 121 -16.63 -22.24 -1.36
C ARG A 121 -16.05 -21.63 -0.09
N GLN A 122 -15.16 -20.70 -0.20
CA GLN A 122 -14.62 -19.95 0.94
C GLN A 122 -15.71 -19.30 1.79
N TYR A 123 -16.81 -18.83 1.18
CA TYR A 123 -17.94 -18.25 1.93
C TYR A 123 -18.73 -19.29 2.69
N ALA A 124 -18.76 -20.54 2.21
CA ALA A 124 -19.46 -21.64 2.86
C ALA A 124 -18.64 -22.28 3.98
N HIS A 125 -17.33 -22.15 3.93
CA HIS A 125 -16.37 -22.77 4.85
C HIS A 125 -15.48 -21.75 5.56
N LEU A 126 -16.09 -20.64 6.02
CA LEU A 126 -15.40 -19.65 6.82
C LEU A 126 -14.66 -20.29 8.00
N GLY A 127 -13.33 -20.20 7.97
CA GLY A 127 -12.46 -20.73 9.00
C GLY A 127 -11.88 -22.11 8.76
N ASP A 128 -12.43 -22.90 7.84
CA ASP A 128 -11.98 -24.29 7.65
C ASP A 128 -10.97 -24.43 6.49
N ALA A 129 -11.40 -24.18 5.26
CA ALA A 129 -10.57 -24.42 4.08
C ALA A 129 -9.32 -23.57 3.99
N SER A 130 -9.32 -22.39 4.62
CA SER A 130 -8.16 -21.48 4.63
C SER A 130 -7.29 -21.58 5.88
N ALA A 131 -7.76 -22.28 6.90
CA ALA A 131 -7.04 -22.45 8.16
C ALA A 131 -6.13 -23.68 8.16
N HIS A 132 -6.46 -24.68 7.39
CA HIS A 132 -5.76 -25.96 7.31
C HIS A 132 -5.35 -26.25 5.89
N THR A 133 -4.09 -26.62 5.72
CA THR A 133 -3.57 -27.09 4.46
C THR A 133 -3.30 -28.58 4.52
N ASP A 134 -3.66 -29.31 3.47
CA ASP A 134 -3.33 -30.72 3.32
C ASP A 134 -2.01 -30.96 2.56
N HIS A 135 -1.38 -29.85 2.07
CA HIS A 135 -0.17 -29.88 1.26
C HIS A 135 -0.31 -30.65 -0.07
N VAL A 136 -1.53 -30.78 -0.55
CA VAL A 136 -1.84 -31.46 -1.81
C VAL A 136 -2.45 -30.48 -2.80
N SER A 137 -1.79 -30.33 -3.92
CA SER A 137 -2.23 -29.48 -5.03
C SER A 137 -3.59 -29.88 -5.61
N GLY A 138 -4.46 -28.90 -5.83
CA GLY A 138 -5.74 -29.10 -6.50
C GLY A 138 -6.90 -29.38 -5.57
N THR A 139 -6.71 -29.29 -4.26
CA THR A 139 -7.76 -29.48 -3.26
C THR A 139 -8.48 -28.19 -2.87
N ALA A 140 -9.50 -28.28 -2.02
CA ALA A 140 -10.40 -27.16 -1.76
C ALA A 140 -9.82 -26.06 -0.85
N ASP A 141 -8.75 -26.36 -0.12
CA ASP A 141 -8.04 -25.45 0.78
C ASP A 141 -6.97 -24.61 0.06
N ASP A 142 -6.71 -24.90 -1.22
CA ASP A 142 -5.76 -24.14 -2.02
C ASP A 142 -6.12 -22.67 -2.15
N ARG A 143 -5.10 -21.84 -2.07
CA ARG A 143 -5.17 -20.43 -2.39
C ARG A 143 -4.17 -20.11 -3.51
N TRP A 144 -4.48 -19.12 -4.29
CA TRP A 144 -3.79 -18.85 -5.52
C TRP A 144 -3.09 -17.48 -5.47
N VAL A 145 -1.80 -17.46 -5.72
CA VAL A 145 -1.10 -16.20 -5.95
C VAL A 145 -1.11 -15.85 -7.43
N PHE A 146 -1.45 -14.60 -7.70
CA PHE A 146 -1.51 -14.06 -9.05
C PHE A 146 -0.42 -13.03 -9.27
N THR A 147 0.28 -13.13 -10.38
CA THR A 147 1.15 -12.08 -10.89
C THR A 147 0.39 -11.23 -11.90
N GLU A 148 0.87 -10.02 -12.13
CA GLU A 148 0.34 -9.12 -13.14
C GLU A 148 1.42 -8.18 -13.67
N ASP A 149 1.15 -7.57 -14.81
CA ASP A 149 1.89 -6.43 -15.33
C ASP A 149 1.05 -5.17 -15.12
N ASN A 150 1.30 -4.45 -14.03
CA ASN A 150 0.55 -3.26 -13.67
C ASN A 150 1.46 -2.15 -13.14
N PRO A 151 2.04 -1.34 -14.04
CA PRO A 151 2.97 -0.27 -13.66
C PRO A 151 2.39 0.73 -12.65
N GLY A 152 1.09 1.01 -12.74
CA GLY A 152 0.42 1.90 -11.80
C GLY A 152 0.42 1.36 -10.37
N ARG A 153 0.12 0.07 -10.18
CA ARG A 153 0.15 -0.59 -8.87
C ARG A 153 1.58 -0.75 -8.36
N GLU A 154 2.50 -1.13 -9.22
CA GLU A 154 3.91 -1.27 -8.84
C GLU A 154 4.47 0.02 -8.25
N LEU A 155 4.25 1.15 -8.90
CA LEU A 155 4.71 2.46 -8.41
C LEU A 155 3.93 2.95 -7.20
N GLN A 156 2.65 2.62 -7.10
CA GLN A 156 1.86 2.93 -5.92
C GLN A 156 2.38 2.17 -4.69
N VAL A 157 2.64 0.88 -4.83
CA VAL A 157 3.24 0.05 -3.77
C VAL A 157 4.65 0.53 -3.43
N ALA A 158 5.45 0.94 -4.42
CA ALA A 158 6.76 1.54 -4.18
C ALA A 158 6.67 2.78 -3.25
N ALA A 159 5.70 3.67 -3.50
CA ALA A 159 5.46 4.82 -2.64
C ALA A 159 5.13 4.37 -1.20
N TRP A 160 4.21 3.44 -1.05
CA TRP A 160 3.75 2.97 0.24
C TRP A 160 4.86 2.26 1.02
N LEU A 161 5.62 1.38 0.40
CA LEU A 161 6.76 0.70 1.04
C LEU A 161 7.85 1.67 1.47
N ALA A 162 8.13 2.72 0.70
CA ALA A 162 9.07 3.76 1.10
C ALA A 162 8.57 4.54 2.35
N GLY A 163 7.26 4.79 2.44
CA GLY A 163 6.64 5.38 3.64
C GLY A 163 6.72 4.45 4.84
N ILE A 164 6.38 3.19 4.67
CA ILE A 164 6.44 2.14 5.69
C ILE A 164 7.88 1.98 6.22
N SER A 165 8.88 1.98 5.34
CA SER A 165 10.29 1.84 5.73
C SER A 165 10.76 2.88 6.74
N ARG A 166 10.23 4.12 6.65
CA ARG A 166 10.57 5.20 7.61
C ARG A 166 10.12 4.91 9.02
N VAL A 167 8.88 4.45 9.16
CA VAL A 167 8.28 4.25 10.51
C VAL A 167 8.71 2.94 11.15
N LEU A 168 9.13 1.96 10.36
CA LEU A 168 9.70 0.72 10.87
C LEU A 168 11.13 0.89 11.40
N LYS A 169 11.79 2.01 11.11
CA LYS A 169 13.12 2.30 11.63
C LYS A 169 13.11 2.40 13.16
N GLY A 170 13.92 1.56 13.80
CA GLY A 170 13.96 1.43 15.27
C GLY A 170 12.88 0.51 15.85
N HIS A 171 11.96 -0.01 15.02
CA HIS A 171 10.98 -1.05 15.40
C HIS A 171 11.34 -2.40 14.77
N ASN A 172 11.47 -2.45 13.45
CA ASN A 172 11.95 -3.62 12.69
C ASN A 172 12.81 -3.15 11.51
N ASP A 173 14.10 -2.90 11.81
CA ASP A 173 15.04 -2.33 10.83
C ASP A 173 15.26 -3.24 9.62
N ALA A 174 15.23 -4.55 9.81
CA ALA A 174 15.42 -5.51 8.72
C ALA A 174 14.25 -5.45 7.72
N LEU A 175 13.02 -5.48 8.21
CA LEU A 175 11.83 -5.36 7.37
C LEU A 175 11.76 -3.96 6.73
N GLY A 176 12.12 -2.91 7.47
CA GLY A 176 12.20 -1.56 6.94
C GLY A 176 13.20 -1.42 5.80
N ALA A 177 14.35 -2.08 5.90
CA ALA A 177 15.35 -2.13 4.82
C ALA A 177 14.84 -2.90 3.60
N ASP A 178 14.20 -4.06 3.78
CA ASP A 178 13.56 -4.81 2.69
C ASP A 178 12.50 -3.97 1.97
N CYS A 179 11.64 -3.27 2.70
CA CYS A 179 10.62 -2.38 2.13
C CYS A 179 11.26 -1.28 1.27
N LEU A 180 12.33 -0.66 1.76
CA LEU A 180 13.02 0.40 1.04
C LEU A 180 13.69 -0.12 -0.23
N GLU A 181 14.33 -1.29 -0.15
CA GLU A 181 14.98 -1.93 -1.31
C GLU A 181 13.95 -2.25 -2.41
N ILE A 182 12.83 -2.85 -2.05
CA ILE A 182 11.74 -3.14 -2.99
C ILE A 182 11.18 -1.86 -3.61
N ALA A 183 11.00 -0.81 -2.80
CA ALA A 183 10.51 0.46 -3.30
C ALA A 183 11.46 1.10 -4.33
N ARG A 184 12.76 1.06 -4.08
CA ARG A 184 13.79 1.53 -5.01
C ARG A 184 13.79 0.73 -6.30
N GLU A 185 13.74 -0.58 -6.18
CA GLU A 185 13.74 -1.46 -7.35
C GLU A 185 12.51 -1.24 -8.22
N LEU A 186 11.31 -1.20 -7.64
CA LEU A 186 10.08 -0.89 -8.36
C LEU A 186 10.13 0.48 -9.03
N PHE A 187 10.64 1.51 -8.35
CA PHE A 187 10.81 2.83 -8.94
C PHE A 187 11.74 2.81 -10.17
N ARG A 188 12.82 2.01 -10.09
CA ARG A 188 13.84 1.89 -11.14
C ARG A 188 13.34 1.13 -12.36
N ILE A 189 12.70 -0.04 -12.16
CA ILE A 189 12.35 -0.95 -13.26
C ILE A 189 11.02 -0.66 -13.91
N THR A 190 10.08 -0.02 -13.17
CA THR A 190 8.71 0.13 -13.66
C THR A 190 8.62 1.22 -14.73
N ARG A 191 8.06 0.84 -15.87
CA ARG A 191 7.82 1.76 -16.98
C ARG A 191 6.78 2.82 -16.60
N CYS A 192 6.89 3.98 -17.24
CA CYS A 192 5.96 5.09 -17.03
C CYS A 192 5.48 5.60 -18.40
N ASP A 193 4.31 5.17 -18.82
CA ASP A 193 3.78 5.35 -20.17
C ASP A 193 2.55 6.27 -20.27
N ASN A 194 2.00 6.68 -19.13
CA ASN A 194 0.84 7.57 -19.08
C ASN A 194 0.79 8.42 -17.80
N ASN A 195 -0.10 9.41 -17.78
CA ASN A 195 -0.22 10.37 -16.68
C ASN A 195 -0.62 9.72 -15.34
N ARG A 196 -1.42 8.67 -15.34
CA ARG A 196 -1.82 7.97 -14.12
C ARG A 196 -0.60 7.28 -13.49
N VAL A 197 0.18 6.61 -14.31
CA VAL A 197 1.44 5.97 -13.90
C VAL A 197 2.46 7.01 -13.45
N LEU A 198 2.54 8.16 -14.14
CA LEU A 198 3.41 9.25 -13.74
C LEU A 198 3.03 9.84 -12.38
N THR A 199 1.73 9.98 -12.07
CA THR A 199 1.28 10.40 -10.74
C THR A 199 1.78 9.44 -9.66
N ALA A 200 1.68 8.14 -9.87
CA ALA A 200 2.19 7.14 -8.95
C ALA A 200 3.73 7.20 -8.83
N LYS A 201 4.45 7.43 -9.94
CA LYS A 201 5.91 7.58 -9.94
C LYS A 201 6.36 8.82 -9.19
N VAL A 202 5.65 9.94 -9.33
CA VAL A 202 5.92 11.16 -8.54
C VAL A 202 5.70 10.89 -7.05
N HIS A 203 4.63 10.19 -6.68
CA HIS A 203 4.39 9.81 -5.29
C HIS A 203 5.51 8.91 -4.75
N ALA A 204 5.92 7.91 -5.49
CA ALA A 204 7.04 7.04 -5.11
C ALA A 204 8.34 7.83 -4.93
N ALA A 205 8.66 8.77 -5.82
CA ALA A 205 9.83 9.63 -5.68
C ALA A 205 9.75 10.54 -4.45
N VAL A 206 8.57 11.06 -4.13
CA VAL A 206 8.35 11.85 -2.89
C VAL A 206 8.65 11.01 -1.67
N GLU A 207 8.07 9.83 -1.56
CA GLU A 207 8.24 8.96 -0.38
C GLU A 207 9.68 8.44 -0.27
N LEU A 208 10.31 8.08 -1.40
CA LEU A 208 11.73 7.69 -1.44
C LEU A 208 12.63 8.84 -1.00
N TYR A 209 12.36 10.07 -1.47
CA TYR A 209 13.13 11.24 -1.00
C TYR A 209 12.93 11.50 0.49
N LEU A 210 11.71 11.36 1.00
CA LEU A 210 11.45 11.52 2.43
C LEU A 210 12.18 10.46 3.27
N ALA A 211 12.30 9.23 2.75
CA ALA A 211 13.00 8.13 3.42
C ALA A 211 14.52 8.26 3.36
N THR A 212 15.08 8.67 2.21
CA THR A 212 16.53 8.55 1.94
C THR A 212 17.27 9.88 1.88
N LYS A 213 16.57 10.97 1.52
CA LYS A 213 17.13 12.28 1.17
C LYS A 213 18.02 12.26 -0.09
N GLU A 214 17.96 11.21 -0.89
CA GLU A 214 18.75 11.08 -2.11
C GLU A 214 18.33 12.11 -3.17
N VAL A 215 19.34 12.66 -3.83
CA VAL A 215 19.20 13.78 -4.77
C VAL A 215 18.41 13.40 -6.01
N GLU A 216 18.55 12.16 -6.47
CA GLU A 216 17.87 11.68 -7.67
C GLU A 216 16.35 11.75 -7.56
N TYR A 217 15.77 11.36 -6.42
CA TYR A 217 14.32 11.43 -6.19
C TYR A 217 13.83 12.87 -6.06
N ARG A 218 14.62 13.72 -5.36
CA ARG A 218 14.36 15.16 -5.30
C ARG A 218 14.27 15.77 -6.68
N ASP A 219 15.30 15.55 -7.47
CA ASP A 219 15.45 16.17 -8.79
C ASP A 219 14.37 15.66 -9.76
N PHE A 220 14.03 14.37 -9.68
CA PHE A 220 12.90 13.84 -10.42
C PHE A 220 11.59 14.58 -10.10
N VAL A 221 11.26 14.78 -8.82
CA VAL A 221 10.04 15.50 -8.42
C VAL A 221 10.09 16.97 -8.90
N LEU A 222 11.22 17.66 -8.74
CA LEU A 222 11.37 19.03 -9.18
C LEU A 222 11.22 19.18 -10.71
N GLN A 223 11.69 18.21 -11.48
CA GLN A 223 11.51 18.17 -12.94
C GLN A 223 10.05 18.02 -13.34
N GLN A 224 9.24 17.36 -12.52
CA GLN A 224 7.80 17.18 -12.76
C GLN A 224 6.93 18.32 -12.25
N GLN A 225 7.50 19.48 -11.87
CA GLN A 225 6.77 20.62 -11.27
C GLN A 225 5.52 21.00 -12.06
N ASP A 226 5.62 21.14 -13.38
CA ASP A 226 4.50 21.58 -14.22
C ASP A 226 3.39 20.52 -14.28
N PHE A 227 3.78 19.24 -14.37
CA PHE A 227 2.83 18.12 -14.30
C PHE A 227 2.11 18.10 -12.94
N ILE A 228 2.85 18.25 -11.84
CA ILE A 228 2.32 18.27 -10.47
C ILE A 228 1.31 19.39 -10.31
N CYS A 229 1.66 20.61 -10.70
CA CYS A 229 0.78 21.77 -10.59
C CYS A 229 -0.48 21.65 -11.47
N LYS A 230 -0.35 21.10 -12.68
CA LYS A 230 -1.48 20.85 -13.57
C LYS A 230 -2.43 19.76 -13.03
N ASN A 231 -1.92 18.83 -12.26
CA ASN A 231 -2.66 17.70 -11.68
C ASN A 231 -2.78 17.81 -10.16
N ILE A 232 -2.87 19.04 -9.62
CA ILE A 232 -2.85 19.30 -8.17
C ILE A 232 -3.95 18.57 -7.41
N ARG A 233 -5.08 18.30 -8.04
CA ARG A 233 -6.18 17.52 -7.47
C ARG A 233 -5.77 16.10 -7.10
N GLN A 234 -4.86 15.48 -7.86
CA GLN A 234 -4.36 14.11 -7.65
C GLN A 234 -3.05 14.09 -6.87
N THR A 235 -2.24 15.15 -6.97
CA THR A 235 -0.89 15.18 -6.38
C THR A 235 -0.82 15.95 -5.06
N GLY A 236 -1.77 16.83 -4.79
CA GLY A 236 -1.72 17.78 -3.68
C GLY A 236 -1.62 17.12 -2.31
N TRP A 237 -2.23 15.96 -2.13
CA TRP A 237 -2.27 15.28 -0.84
C TRP A 237 -0.90 14.74 -0.36
N PHE A 238 0.04 14.43 -1.27
CA PHE A 238 1.39 14.00 -0.87
C PHE A 238 2.46 15.07 -1.12
N ILE A 239 2.21 16.02 -2.04
CA ILE A 239 3.25 16.98 -2.44
C ILE A 239 3.59 18.01 -1.37
N GLY A 240 2.67 18.31 -0.46
CA GLY A 240 2.92 19.26 0.64
C GLY A 240 4.03 18.80 1.58
N ARG A 241 4.16 17.49 1.82
CA ARG A 241 5.25 16.92 2.62
C ARG A 241 6.61 17.07 1.93
N PHE A 242 6.63 16.88 0.62
CA PHE A 242 7.84 17.12 -0.18
C PHE A 242 8.25 18.60 -0.16
N ASP A 243 7.30 19.50 -0.37
CA ASP A 243 7.55 20.96 -0.36
C ASP A 243 8.18 21.43 0.96
N LYS A 244 7.62 20.97 2.09
CA LYS A 244 8.19 21.24 3.42
C LYS A 244 9.63 20.70 3.56
N ALA A 245 9.91 19.53 3.00
CA ALA A 245 11.19 18.85 3.13
C ALA A 245 12.27 19.41 2.19
N VAL A 246 11.91 19.76 0.95
CA VAL A 246 12.88 20.19 -0.07
C VAL A 246 13.31 21.65 0.07
N ARG A 247 12.45 22.50 0.65
CA ARG A 247 12.69 23.96 0.85
C ARG A 247 13.14 24.68 -0.42
N ASN A 248 12.49 24.37 -1.56
CA ASN A 248 12.78 25.01 -2.84
C ASN A 248 11.79 26.14 -3.11
N ALA A 249 12.23 27.39 -3.03
CA ALA A 249 11.35 28.56 -3.15
C ALA A 249 10.59 28.66 -4.48
N ARG A 250 11.21 28.22 -5.60
CA ARG A 250 10.56 28.20 -6.92
C ARG A 250 9.42 27.16 -6.94
N PHE A 251 9.69 25.98 -6.46
CA PHE A 251 8.71 24.90 -6.37
C PHE A 251 7.55 25.28 -5.44
N SER A 252 7.86 25.77 -4.23
CA SER A 252 6.85 26.21 -3.26
C SER A 252 5.93 27.29 -3.86
N LYS A 253 6.50 28.27 -4.60
CA LYS A 253 5.70 29.30 -5.25
C LYS A 253 4.76 28.71 -6.30
N ALA A 254 5.21 27.75 -7.10
CA ALA A 254 4.40 27.10 -8.12
C ALA A 254 3.26 26.28 -7.51
N VAL A 255 3.55 25.46 -6.50
CA VAL A 255 2.54 24.66 -5.77
C VAL A 255 1.50 25.57 -5.13
N ARG A 256 1.91 26.62 -4.39
CA ARG A 256 0.96 27.58 -3.77
C ARG A 256 0.04 28.23 -4.78
N LYS A 257 0.51 28.50 -6.01
CA LYS A 257 -0.33 29.04 -7.08
C LYS A 257 -1.39 28.05 -7.55
N ALA A 258 -1.12 26.75 -7.48
CA ALA A 258 -2.06 25.70 -7.89
C ALA A 258 -3.05 25.31 -6.78
N LEU A 259 -2.75 25.53 -5.49
CA LEU A 259 -3.57 25.15 -4.36
C LEU A 259 -5.02 25.64 -4.38
N PRO A 260 -5.37 26.84 -4.87
CA PRO A 260 -6.77 27.29 -4.94
C PRO A 260 -7.68 26.32 -5.71
N GLU A 261 -7.15 25.62 -6.72
CA GLU A 261 -7.92 24.61 -7.45
C GLU A 261 -8.26 23.41 -6.57
N LEU A 262 -7.32 22.96 -5.73
CA LEU A 262 -7.54 21.88 -4.77
C LEU A 262 -8.55 22.30 -3.69
N GLN A 263 -8.41 23.52 -3.17
CA GLN A 263 -9.35 24.07 -2.18
C GLN A 263 -10.77 24.17 -2.72
N ALA A 264 -10.93 24.64 -3.95
CA ALA A 264 -12.23 24.71 -4.62
C ALA A 264 -12.87 23.33 -4.77
N MET A 265 -12.08 22.31 -5.12
CA MET A 265 -12.55 20.92 -5.19
C MET A 265 -13.06 20.43 -3.82
N TYR A 266 -12.33 20.68 -2.73
CA TYR A 266 -12.76 20.27 -1.39
C TYR A 266 -14.03 20.99 -0.96
N GLN A 267 -14.15 22.30 -1.21
CA GLN A 267 -15.36 23.06 -0.91
C GLN A 267 -16.56 22.54 -1.70
N GLU A 268 -16.36 22.22 -2.97
CA GLU A 268 -17.39 21.64 -3.82
C GLU A 268 -17.87 20.29 -3.24
N TYR A 269 -16.95 19.40 -2.90
CA TYR A 269 -17.31 18.07 -2.37
C TYR A 269 -17.96 18.15 -0.99
N SER A 270 -17.43 18.99 -0.10
CA SER A 270 -18.03 19.21 1.22
C SER A 270 -19.45 19.76 1.15
N SER A 271 -19.73 20.65 0.18
CA SER A 271 -21.07 21.22 0.00
C SER A 271 -22.13 20.19 -0.43
N LYS A 272 -21.69 19.05 -0.98
CA LYS A 272 -22.57 17.99 -1.49
C LYS A 272 -22.88 16.90 -0.45
N THR A 273 -22.32 16.99 0.75
CA THR A 273 -22.51 16.00 1.80
C THR A 273 -23.18 16.60 3.03
N PRO A 274 -24.07 15.86 3.74
CA PRO A 274 -24.79 16.38 4.90
C PRO A 274 -23.90 16.86 6.05
N TYR A 275 -22.73 16.26 6.20
CA TYR A 275 -21.80 16.55 7.30
C TYR A 275 -20.61 17.42 6.89
N GLY A 276 -20.63 17.97 5.67
CA GLY A 276 -19.51 18.77 5.16
C GLY A 276 -18.22 17.99 4.93
N VAL A 277 -18.27 16.67 4.89
CA VAL A 277 -17.11 15.82 4.59
C VAL A 277 -16.86 15.84 3.10
N PRO A 278 -15.65 16.19 2.62
CA PRO A 278 -15.35 16.17 1.20
C PRO A 278 -15.38 14.73 0.67
N HIS A 279 -16.34 14.42 -0.20
CA HIS A 279 -16.50 13.11 -0.81
C HIS A 279 -16.93 13.25 -2.27
N ASP A 280 -16.18 12.63 -3.17
CA ASP A 280 -16.52 12.55 -4.59
C ASP A 280 -17.50 11.41 -4.87
N ARG A 281 -18.79 11.74 -4.97
CA ARG A 281 -19.84 10.77 -5.33
C ARG A 281 -19.76 10.28 -6.79
N GLY A 282 -18.99 10.97 -7.64
CA GLY A 282 -18.88 10.65 -9.07
C GLY A 282 -17.81 9.62 -9.39
N ASN A 283 -16.88 9.37 -8.48
CA ASN A 283 -15.78 8.45 -8.72
C ASN A 283 -16.17 7.03 -8.32
N ARG A 284 -16.71 6.27 -9.29
CA ARG A 284 -17.06 4.86 -9.09
C ARG A 284 -15.84 3.94 -8.86
N SER A 285 -14.63 4.45 -9.01
CA SER A 285 -13.38 3.69 -8.74
C SER A 285 -12.98 3.71 -7.26
N SER A 286 -13.43 4.70 -6.50
CA SER A 286 -13.46 4.60 -5.04
C SER A 286 -14.74 3.86 -4.68
N GLY A 287 -14.67 2.55 -4.59
CA GLY A 287 -15.84 1.71 -4.36
C GLY A 287 -16.68 2.22 -3.19
N SER A 288 -17.99 2.08 -3.30
CA SER A 288 -18.97 2.53 -2.29
C SER A 288 -18.77 1.90 -0.90
N TRP A 289 -17.95 0.89 -0.80
CA TRP A 289 -17.55 0.21 0.43
C TRP A 289 -16.47 0.96 1.21
N GLU A 290 -15.56 1.65 0.50
CA GLU A 290 -14.32 2.23 1.03
C GLU A 290 -14.44 3.75 1.21
N SER A 291 -15.65 4.26 1.26
CA SER A 291 -15.91 5.70 1.37
C SER A 291 -15.22 6.39 2.57
N PRO A 292 -14.97 5.74 3.72
CA PRO A 292 -14.14 6.33 4.78
C PRO A 292 -12.67 6.50 4.40
N ALA A 293 -12.08 5.54 3.64
CA ALA A 293 -10.68 5.60 3.23
C ALA A 293 -10.43 6.71 2.20
N SER A 294 -11.36 6.91 1.26
CA SER A 294 -11.27 8.03 0.30
C SER A 294 -11.46 9.40 0.99
N GLY A 295 -12.26 9.47 2.05
CA GLY A 295 -12.39 10.66 2.89
C GLY A 295 -11.09 11.00 3.62
N LEU A 296 -10.39 10.00 4.16
CA LEU A 296 -9.08 10.16 4.82
C LEU A 296 -7.99 10.63 3.84
N GLN A 297 -7.95 10.12 2.64
CA GLN A 297 -7.05 10.61 1.59
C GLN A 297 -7.29 12.09 1.24
N LEU A 298 -8.52 12.56 1.43
CA LEU A 298 -8.89 13.96 1.22
C LEU A 298 -8.61 14.85 2.45
N LEU A 299 -8.58 14.31 3.66
CA LEU A 299 -8.29 15.06 4.89
C LEU A 299 -6.79 15.24 5.16
N LEU A 300 -5.94 14.29 4.76
CA LEU A 300 -4.49 14.36 4.91
C LEU A 300 -3.86 15.63 4.30
N PRO A 301 -4.28 16.14 3.14
CA PRO A 301 -3.74 17.37 2.59
C PRO A 301 -4.01 18.62 3.42
N ALA A 302 -5.16 18.71 4.10
CA ALA A 302 -5.49 19.85 4.93
C ALA A 302 -4.50 20.00 6.11
N CYS A 303 -4.08 18.88 6.70
CA CYS A 303 -3.09 18.86 7.77
C CYS A 303 -1.64 19.10 7.27
N CYS A 304 -1.34 18.80 6.00
CA CYS A 304 -0.01 18.98 5.43
C CYS A 304 0.24 20.38 4.85
N LEU A 305 -0.81 21.13 4.58
CA LEU A 305 -0.74 22.47 3.95
C LEU A 305 -0.85 23.63 4.95
N SER A 306 -1.21 23.35 6.19
CA SER A 306 -1.16 24.28 7.31
C SER A 306 0.24 24.29 7.96
#